data_2649df3fa2418a314e3e86aa404d5ed4
#
_entry.id   2649df3fa2418a314e3e86aa404d5ed4
#
_cell.length_a   1.000
_cell.length_b   1.000
_cell.length_c   1.000
_cell.angle_alpha   90.00
_cell.angle_beta   90.00
_cell.angle_gamma   90.00
#
_symmetry.space_group_name_H-M   'P 1'
#
loop_
_entity.id
_entity.type
_entity.pdbx_description
1 polymer ?
#
loop_
_entity_poly.entity_id
_entity_poly.type
_entity_poly.pdbx_seq_one_letter_code
_entity_poly.pdbx_strand_id
1 'polypeptide(L)'
;SFDSLIPTELLDESFDPTSEQDDRVSDLRYIKLSEIAPDPDQPRRAFDEVSLDELAASVKEHGVLQPIVVAPDKQGYKIVAGERRFRASQRAGLEKIPALVRTLSSQHKLELSLIENLQRSDLNPLETATAYLKLRDQFNLTLEEIGQRVGGKTSAAISNTLRLLRLPASARDAIVAGDIREGQARPLIGLPESVV
;
A
#
# COMPACT_ATOMS: atom_id res chain seq x y z
N SER A 1 3.44 0.20 -14.30
CA SER A 1 4.01 -0.88 -13.51
C SER A 1 2.90 -1.61 -12.76
N PHE A 2 2.84 -2.91 -12.88
CA PHE A 2 1.84 -3.79 -12.25
C PHE A 2 1.82 -3.73 -10.71
N ASP A 3 2.83 -3.11 -10.10
CA ASP A 3 2.99 -3.04 -8.65
C ASP A 3 1.96 -2.13 -7.95
N SER A 4 1.23 -1.32 -8.71
CA SER A 4 0.18 -0.45 -8.16
C SER A 4 -1.20 -1.10 -8.06
N LEU A 5 -1.35 -2.31 -8.56
CA LEU A 5 -2.61 -3.07 -8.62
C LEU A 5 -2.64 -4.25 -7.64
N ILE A 6 -1.93 -4.16 -6.52
CA ILE A 6 -2.02 -5.17 -5.48
C ILE A 6 -3.37 -5.00 -4.78
N PRO A 7 -4.30 -5.99 -4.89
CA PRO A 7 -5.62 -5.88 -4.27
C PRO A 7 -5.53 -5.73 -2.75
N THR A 8 -6.48 -5.02 -2.14
CA THR A 8 -6.59 -4.86 -0.68
C THR A 8 -6.70 -6.21 0.04
N GLU A 9 -7.20 -7.22 -0.66
CA GLU A 9 -7.26 -8.59 -0.16
C GLU A 9 -5.88 -9.17 0.21
N LEU A 10 -4.79 -8.55 -0.28
CA LEU A 10 -3.43 -8.91 0.10
C LEU A 10 -2.94 -8.18 1.36
N LEU A 11 -3.68 -7.18 1.84
CA LEU A 11 -3.48 -6.60 3.17
C LEU A 11 -4.24 -7.46 4.20
N ASP A 12 -3.73 -8.64 4.44
CA ASP A 12 -4.19 -9.46 5.55
C ASP A 12 -3.77 -8.76 6.86
N GLU A 13 -4.74 -8.34 7.65
CA GLU A 13 -4.50 -7.68 8.94
C GLU A 13 -3.63 -8.51 9.87
N SER A 14 -3.63 -9.84 9.70
CA SER A 14 -2.75 -10.74 10.47
C SER A 14 -1.26 -10.51 10.22
N PHE A 15 -0.89 -9.91 9.07
CA PHE A 15 0.48 -9.57 8.74
C PHE A 15 0.81 -8.08 8.92
N ASP A 16 -0.11 -7.28 9.44
CA ASP A 16 0.13 -5.86 9.66
C ASP A 16 0.65 -5.63 11.09
N PRO A 17 1.96 -5.29 11.26
CA PRO A 17 2.54 -5.09 12.58
C PRO A 17 2.03 -3.82 13.30
N THR A 18 1.33 -2.93 12.60
CA THR A 18 0.82 -1.66 13.15
C THR A 18 -0.70 -1.56 13.11
N SER A 19 -1.43 -2.66 12.88
CA SER A 19 -2.89 -2.65 12.73
C SER A 19 -3.62 -2.00 13.91
N GLU A 20 -3.24 -2.32 15.14
CA GLU A 20 -3.87 -1.75 16.34
C GLU A 20 -3.67 -0.22 16.45
N GLN A 21 -2.49 0.28 16.08
CA GLN A 21 -2.23 1.71 16.11
C GLN A 21 -2.99 2.43 14.99
N ASP A 22 -3.07 1.79 13.83
CA ASP A 22 -3.80 2.28 12.67
C ASP A 22 -5.29 2.44 13.01
N ASP A 23 -5.90 1.41 13.58
CA ASP A 23 -7.32 1.42 13.98
C ASP A 23 -7.66 2.53 14.99
N ARG A 24 -6.73 2.89 15.85
CA ARG A 24 -6.94 3.95 16.84
C ARG A 24 -6.94 5.36 16.27
N VAL A 25 -6.24 5.58 15.16
CA VAL A 25 -6.01 6.93 14.60
C VAL A 25 -6.56 7.12 13.20
N SER A 26 -7.04 6.05 12.57
CA SER A 26 -7.58 6.07 11.21
C SER A 26 -9.08 5.82 11.23
N ASP A 27 -9.81 6.60 10.44
CA ASP A 27 -11.24 6.43 10.23
C ASP A 27 -11.49 6.15 8.75
N LEU A 28 -11.98 4.96 8.43
CA LEU A 28 -12.31 4.59 7.06
C LEU A 28 -13.66 5.17 6.67
N ARG A 29 -13.67 6.00 5.63
CA ARG A 29 -14.88 6.63 5.10
C ARG A 29 -14.92 6.54 3.59
N TYR A 30 -16.12 6.52 3.02
CA TYR A 30 -16.36 6.74 1.60
C TYR A 30 -16.65 8.23 1.39
N ILE A 31 -15.71 8.93 0.73
CA ILE A 31 -15.74 10.38 0.58
C ILE A 31 -15.98 10.74 -0.88
N LYS A 32 -16.83 11.72 -1.13
CA LYS A 32 -17.04 12.25 -2.47
C LYS A 32 -15.75 12.86 -3.02
N LEU A 33 -15.42 12.55 -4.27
CA LEU A 33 -14.24 13.10 -4.95
C LEU A 33 -14.24 14.62 -4.96
N SER A 34 -15.43 15.24 -5.05
CA SER A 34 -15.59 16.70 -5.01
C SER A 34 -15.19 17.35 -3.67
N GLU A 35 -15.14 16.57 -2.59
CA GLU A 35 -14.74 17.04 -1.25
C GLU A 35 -13.25 16.89 -0.99
N ILE A 36 -12.50 16.33 -1.94
CA ILE A 36 -11.07 16.04 -1.79
C ILE A 36 -10.28 16.97 -2.71
N ALA A 37 -9.34 17.71 -2.12
CA ALA A 37 -8.39 18.54 -2.85
C ALA A 37 -7.06 17.79 -3.02
N PRO A 38 -6.47 17.79 -4.24
CA PRO A 38 -5.13 17.29 -4.43
C PRO A 38 -4.12 18.17 -3.69
N ASP A 39 -3.01 17.59 -3.23
CA ASP A 39 -1.94 18.34 -2.60
C ASP A 39 -1.10 19.02 -3.70
N PRO A 40 -1.02 20.38 -3.73
CA PRO A 40 -0.22 21.10 -4.72
C PRO A 40 1.28 20.89 -4.53
N ASP A 41 1.71 20.47 -3.33
CA ASP A 41 3.12 20.27 -2.98
C ASP A 41 3.58 18.82 -3.18
N GLN A 42 2.76 17.97 -3.80
CA GLN A 42 3.15 16.59 -4.10
C GLN A 42 4.38 16.55 -5.03
N PRO A 43 5.47 15.89 -4.63
CA PRO A 43 6.70 15.85 -5.44
C PRO A 43 6.56 15.03 -6.73
N ARG A 44 5.55 14.15 -6.81
CA ARG A 44 5.27 13.32 -7.99
C ARG A 44 4.13 13.93 -8.81
N ARG A 45 4.45 14.92 -9.63
CA ARG A 45 3.46 15.57 -10.50
C ARG A 45 3.35 14.94 -11.88
N ALA A 46 4.40 14.27 -12.34
CA ALA A 46 4.40 13.60 -13.63
C ALA A 46 3.84 12.18 -13.47
N PHE A 47 2.63 11.98 -13.97
CA PHE A 47 1.99 10.66 -14.04
C PHE A 47 2.03 10.19 -15.48
N ASP A 48 2.37 8.91 -15.68
CA ASP A 48 2.26 8.27 -16.97
C ASP A 48 0.77 8.13 -17.34
N GLU A 49 0.35 8.79 -18.40
CA GLU A 49 -1.04 8.81 -18.86
C GLU A 49 -1.55 7.41 -19.21
N VAL A 50 -0.72 6.57 -19.85
CA VAL A 50 -1.09 5.19 -20.20
C VAL A 50 -1.33 4.36 -18.94
N SER A 51 -0.44 4.48 -17.97
CA SER A 51 -0.56 3.78 -16.68
C SER A 51 -1.77 4.26 -15.88
N LEU A 52 -2.12 5.55 -15.97
CA LEU A 52 -3.34 6.09 -15.36
C LEU A 52 -4.60 5.56 -16.04
N ASP A 53 -4.62 5.45 -17.35
CA ASP A 53 -5.76 4.90 -18.08
C ASP A 53 -5.99 3.42 -17.77
N GLU A 54 -4.92 2.64 -17.64
CA GLU A 54 -4.99 1.25 -17.22
C GLU A 54 -5.54 1.12 -15.80
N LEU A 55 -5.07 1.96 -14.88
CA LEU A 55 -5.56 1.99 -13.51
C LEU A 55 -7.02 2.44 -13.46
N ALA A 56 -7.41 3.43 -14.26
CA ALA A 56 -8.80 3.88 -14.36
C ALA A 56 -9.73 2.78 -14.86
N ALA A 57 -9.31 1.99 -15.85
CA ALA A 57 -10.07 0.85 -16.34
C ALA A 57 -10.26 -0.21 -15.26
N SER A 58 -9.23 -0.52 -14.50
CA SER A 58 -9.29 -1.45 -13.37
C SER A 58 -10.21 -0.93 -12.26
N VAL A 59 -10.11 0.34 -11.92
CA VAL A 59 -10.97 0.99 -10.91
C VAL A 59 -12.42 0.99 -11.34
N LYS A 60 -12.71 1.21 -12.62
CA LYS A 60 -14.06 1.18 -13.17
C LYS A 60 -14.69 -0.22 -13.08
N GLU A 61 -13.89 -1.25 -13.33
CA GLU A 61 -14.34 -2.65 -13.31
C GLU A 61 -14.49 -3.20 -11.89
N HIS A 62 -13.53 -2.95 -11.01
CA HIS A 62 -13.41 -3.58 -9.69
C HIS A 62 -13.63 -2.62 -8.50
N GLY A 63 -13.76 -1.32 -8.76
CA GLY A 63 -13.75 -0.29 -7.71
C GLY A 63 -12.32 -0.01 -7.20
N VAL A 64 -12.22 0.89 -6.22
CA VAL A 64 -10.97 1.19 -5.55
C VAL A 64 -10.76 0.19 -4.42
N LEU A 65 -9.81 -0.72 -4.60
CA LEU A 65 -9.55 -1.80 -3.66
C LEU A 65 -8.73 -1.36 -2.44
N GLN A 66 -7.86 -0.33 -2.61
CA GLN A 66 -7.09 0.24 -1.50
C GLN A 66 -7.54 1.68 -1.23
N PRO A 67 -7.84 2.02 0.03
CA PRO A 67 -8.20 3.39 0.37
C PRO A 67 -7.01 4.33 0.17
N ILE A 68 -7.31 5.56 -0.24
CA ILE A 68 -6.36 6.67 -0.17
C ILE A 68 -6.25 7.17 1.28
N VAL A 69 -5.25 7.97 1.58
CA VAL A 69 -5.13 8.66 2.87
C VAL A 69 -5.40 10.14 2.69
N VAL A 70 -6.28 10.68 3.50
CA VAL A 70 -6.63 12.10 3.50
C VAL A 70 -6.52 12.67 4.91
N ALA A 71 -6.28 13.98 4.99
CA ALA A 71 -6.35 14.74 6.23
C ALA A 71 -7.50 15.76 6.15
N PRO A 72 -8.18 16.07 7.26
CA PRO A 72 -9.15 17.15 7.30
C PRO A 72 -8.51 18.50 6.90
N ASP A 73 -9.22 19.27 6.10
CA ASP A 73 -8.83 20.61 5.69
C ASP A 73 -10.02 21.56 5.83
N LYS A 74 -9.80 22.87 5.65
CA LYS A 74 -10.79 23.92 5.91
C LYS A 74 -12.11 23.74 5.16
N GLN A 75 -12.10 23.15 3.97
CA GLN A 75 -13.26 22.97 3.10
C GLN A 75 -13.46 21.51 2.67
N GLY A 76 -13.06 20.56 3.47
CA GLY A 76 -13.21 19.15 3.16
C GLY A 76 -11.97 18.35 3.55
N TYR A 77 -11.34 17.73 2.57
CA TYR A 77 -10.19 16.86 2.79
C TYR A 77 -9.06 17.17 1.80
N LYS A 78 -7.84 16.95 2.23
CA LYS A 78 -6.64 17.07 1.42
C LYS A 78 -5.99 15.69 1.28
N ILE A 79 -5.55 15.32 0.07
CA ILE A 79 -4.86 14.06 -0.16
C ILE A 79 -3.49 14.08 0.53
N VAL A 80 -3.23 13.05 1.33
CA VAL A 80 -1.92 12.80 1.94
C VAL A 80 -1.18 11.72 1.18
N ALA A 81 -1.86 10.66 0.76
CA ALA A 81 -1.30 9.60 -0.06
C ALA A 81 -2.36 8.96 -0.96
N GLY A 82 -1.96 8.50 -2.14
CA GLY A 82 -2.85 7.85 -3.09
C GLY A 82 -3.31 8.73 -4.24
N GLU A 83 -2.54 9.74 -4.65
CA GLU A 83 -2.86 10.66 -5.76
C GLU A 83 -3.20 9.93 -7.06
N ARG A 84 -2.48 8.86 -7.40
CA ARG A 84 -2.76 8.06 -8.62
C ARG A 84 -4.12 7.38 -8.55
N ARG A 85 -4.46 6.80 -7.41
CA ARG A 85 -5.79 6.16 -7.19
C ARG A 85 -6.90 7.19 -7.27
N PHE A 86 -6.69 8.37 -6.73
CA PHE A 86 -7.64 9.49 -6.82
C PHE A 86 -7.85 9.93 -8.26
N ARG A 87 -6.78 10.16 -9.02
CA ARG A 87 -6.88 10.55 -10.44
C ARG A 87 -7.51 9.47 -11.31
N ALA A 88 -7.16 8.21 -11.07
CA ALA A 88 -7.79 7.08 -11.76
C ALA A 88 -9.28 6.99 -11.45
N SER A 89 -9.69 7.27 -10.22
CA SER A 89 -11.09 7.31 -9.80
C SER A 89 -11.87 8.44 -10.49
N GLN A 90 -11.26 9.60 -10.66
CA GLN A 90 -11.84 10.72 -11.42
C GLN A 90 -12.05 10.32 -12.90
N ARG A 91 -11.05 9.70 -13.53
CA ARG A 91 -11.16 9.24 -14.93
C ARG A 91 -12.19 8.14 -15.09
N ALA A 92 -12.34 7.27 -14.09
CA ALA A 92 -13.34 6.21 -14.08
C ALA A 92 -14.77 6.73 -13.83
N GLY A 93 -14.93 8.00 -13.49
CA GLY A 93 -16.23 8.61 -13.23
C GLY A 93 -16.87 8.18 -11.91
N LEU A 94 -16.08 7.76 -10.93
CA LEU A 94 -16.59 7.42 -9.60
C LEU A 94 -17.03 8.67 -8.85
N GLU A 95 -18.10 8.54 -8.08
CA GLU A 95 -18.59 9.62 -7.21
C GLU A 95 -17.85 9.65 -5.88
N LYS A 96 -17.58 8.48 -5.31
CA LYS A 96 -16.96 8.31 -4.00
C LYS A 96 -15.76 7.38 -4.07
N ILE A 97 -14.82 7.57 -3.14
CA ILE A 97 -13.61 6.75 -2.99
C ILE A 97 -13.43 6.39 -1.51
N PRO A 98 -13.00 5.16 -1.20
CA PRO A 98 -12.63 4.83 0.17
C PRO A 98 -11.38 5.60 0.57
N ALA A 99 -11.40 6.18 1.75
CA ALA A 99 -10.31 6.99 2.29
C ALA A 99 -10.12 6.73 3.77
N LEU A 100 -8.86 6.64 4.19
CA LEU A 100 -8.47 6.68 5.58
C LEU A 100 -8.28 8.13 6.00
N VAL A 101 -9.06 8.58 6.94
CA VAL A 101 -8.96 9.94 7.49
C VAL A 101 -8.03 9.94 8.68
N ARG A 102 -6.94 10.68 8.58
CA ARG A 102 -5.93 10.81 9.63
C ARG A 102 -5.50 12.27 9.77
N THR A 103 -5.15 12.70 10.98
CA THR A 103 -4.43 13.96 11.15
C THR A 103 -2.99 13.82 10.62
N LEU A 104 -2.36 14.93 10.23
CA LEU A 104 -0.97 14.91 9.77
C LEU A 104 -0.01 14.43 10.86
N SER A 105 -0.27 14.77 12.14
CA SER A 105 0.54 14.29 13.25
C SER A 105 0.40 12.78 13.47
N SER A 106 -0.80 12.23 13.35
CA SER A 106 -1.02 10.78 13.42
C SER A 106 -0.37 10.05 12.26
N GLN A 107 -0.44 10.61 11.07
CA GLN A 107 0.23 10.08 9.88
C GLN A 107 1.75 9.97 10.09
N HIS A 108 2.37 11.01 10.61
CA HIS A 108 3.81 11.02 10.90
C HIS A 108 4.20 10.01 11.97
N LYS A 109 3.44 9.92 13.05
CA LYS A 109 3.68 8.95 14.13
C LYS A 109 3.55 7.51 13.65
N LEU A 110 2.56 7.21 12.81
CA LEU A 110 2.39 5.88 12.20
C LEU A 110 3.57 5.52 11.30
N GLU A 111 4.05 6.45 10.48
CA GLU A 111 5.22 6.24 9.63
C GLU A 111 6.46 5.85 10.45
N LEU A 112 6.76 6.62 11.49
CA LEU A 112 7.89 6.35 12.37
C LEU A 112 7.75 5.01 13.08
N SER A 113 6.55 4.70 13.58
CA SER A 113 6.26 3.43 14.25
C SER A 113 6.44 2.24 13.30
N LEU A 114 6.00 2.37 12.06
CA LEU A 114 6.12 1.32 11.05
C LEU A 114 7.59 1.05 10.70
N ILE A 115 8.40 2.08 10.54
CA ILE A 115 9.84 1.96 10.29
C ILE A 115 10.54 1.34 11.49
N GLU A 116 10.19 1.73 12.71
CA GLU A 116 10.73 1.13 13.94
C GLU A 116 10.41 -0.36 14.00
N ASN A 117 9.17 -0.76 13.72
CA ASN A 117 8.77 -2.16 13.70
C ASN A 117 9.54 -2.98 12.64
N LEU A 118 9.91 -2.39 11.52
CA LEU A 118 10.70 -3.05 10.47
C LEU A 118 12.13 -3.41 10.90
N GLN A 119 12.62 -2.79 11.96
CA GLN A 119 13.94 -3.08 12.54
C GLN A 119 13.91 -4.22 13.57
N ARG A 120 12.73 -4.78 13.84
CA ARG A 120 12.59 -5.93 14.74
C ARG A 120 13.10 -7.20 14.05
N SER A 121 13.81 -8.02 14.81
CA SER A 121 14.40 -9.27 14.31
C SER A 121 13.39 -10.42 14.18
N ASP A 122 12.20 -10.30 14.77
CA ASP A 122 11.16 -11.33 14.84
C ASP A 122 10.10 -11.25 13.73
N LEU A 123 10.21 -10.27 12.82
CA LEU A 123 9.27 -10.16 11.69
C LEU A 123 9.51 -11.25 10.67
N ASN A 124 8.43 -11.92 10.26
CA ASN A 124 8.46 -12.82 9.12
C ASN A 124 8.47 -12.04 7.79
N PRO A 125 8.85 -12.67 6.67
CA PRO A 125 8.92 -11.97 5.37
C PRO A 125 7.59 -11.35 4.91
N LEU A 126 6.45 -11.92 5.26
CA LEU A 126 5.13 -11.39 4.90
C LEU A 126 4.75 -10.15 5.71
N GLU A 127 5.09 -10.11 6.99
CA GLU A 127 4.94 -8.92 7.81
C GLU A 127 5.83 -7.79 7.29
N THR A 128 7.05 -8.08 6.90
CA THR A 128 7.95 -7.13 6.27
C THR A 128 7.38 -6.60 4.94
N ALA A 129 6.89 -7.49 4.08
CA ALA A 129 6.28 -7.13 2.81
C ALA A 129 5.05 -6.22 3.00
N THR A 130 4.20 -6.54 3.98
CA THR A 130 3.02 -5.74 4.32
C THR A 130 3.42 -4.34 4.79
N ALA A 131 4.45 -4.23 5.62
CA ALA A 131 4.97 -2.94 6.07
C ALA A 131 5.52 -2.11 4.90
N TYR A 132 6.26 -2.72 3.97
CA TYR A 132 6.74 -2.04 2.77
C TYR A 132 5.58 -1.55 1.89
N LEU A 133 4.53 -2.36 1.74
CA LEU A 133 3.33 -1.98 1.00
C LEU A 133 2.66 -0.74 1.60
N LYS A 134 2.50 -0.72 2.91
CA LYS A 134 1.94 0.43 3.64
C LYS A 134 2.80 1.68 3.47
N LEU A 135 4.12 1.57 3.60
CA LEU A 135 5.03 2.70 3.41
C LEU A 135 4.92 3.30 1.99
N ARG A 136 4.77 2.45 0.99
CA ARG A 136 4.56 2.90 -0.40
C ARG A 136 3.20 3.55 -0.60
N ASP A 137 2.12 2.89 -0.18
CA ASP A 137 0.74 3.24 -0.55
C ASP A 137 0.08 4.23 0.39
N GLN A 138 0.45 4.24 1.67
CA GLN A 138 -0.14 5.12 2.69
C GLN A 138 0.79 6.26 3.14
N PHE A 139 2.08 6.18 2.83
CA PHE A 139 3.08 7.18 3.23
C PHE A 139 3.86 7.76 2.05
N ASN A 140 3.49 7.45 0.82
CA ASN A 140 4.07 7.99 -0.41
C ASN A 140 5.59 7.77 -0.58
N LEU A 141 6.17 6.79 0.08
CA LEU A 141 7.59 6.50 -0.08
C LEU A 141 7.85 5.73 -1.37
N THR A 142 8.91 6.10 -2.07
CA THR A 142 9.44 5.31 -3.18
C THR A 142 10.14 4.06 -2.64
N LEU A 143 10.32 3.04 -3.47
CA LEU A 143 11.07 1.85 -3.07
C LEU A 143 12.52 2.20 -2.67
N GLU A 144 13.13 3.18 -3.33
CA GLU A 144 14.44 3.71 -2.97
C GLU A 144 14.44 4.35 -1.59
N GLU A 145 13.47 5.22 -1.31
CA GLU A 145 13.29 5.86 0.00
C GLU A 145 13.05 4.83 1.11
N ILE A 146 12.22 3.82 0.86
CA ILE A 146 12.01 2.72 1.80
C ILE A 146 13.33 2.01 2.08
N GLY A 147 14.07 1.65 1.04
CA GLY A 147 15.36 0.98 1.18
C GLY A 147 16.36 1.77 2.02
N GLN A 148 16.44 3.08 1.84
CA GLN A 148 17.29 3.97 2.63
C GLN A 148 16.87 4.02 4.11
N ARG A 149 15.56 4.02 4.38
CA ARG A 149 14.99 4.13 5.72
C ARG A 149 15.10 2.82 6.52
N VAL A 150 15.21 1.68 5.86
CA VAL A 150 15.19 0.35 6.51
C VAL A 150 16.55 -0.38 6.46
N GLY A 151 17.66 0.35 6.47
CA GLY A 151 19.00 -0.22 6.58
C GLY A 151 19.79 -0.28 5.29
N GLY A 152 19.50 0.58 4.32
CA GLY A 152 20.29 0.70 3.08
C GLY A 152 20.03 -0.42 2.07
N LYS A 153 18.81 -0.94 2.00
CA LYS A 153 18.43 -1.96 1.02
C LYS A 153 18.18 -1.31 -0.36
N THR A 154 18.45 -2.08 -1.41
CA THR A 154 18.20 -1.64 -2.78
C THR A 154 16.70 -1.65 -3.12
N SER A 155 16.29 -0.85 -4.09
CA SER A 155 14.91 -0.88 -4.62
C SER A 155 14.52 -2.28 -5.11
N ALA A 156 15.45 -3.00 -5.72
CA ALA A 156 15.24 -4.37 -6.17
C ALA A 156 14.94 -5.32 -5.01
N ALA A 157 15.65 -5.19 -3.90
CA ALA A 157 15.41 -6.00 -2.70
C ALA A 157 14.02 -5.72 -2.11
N ILE A 158 13.62 -4.46 -2.01
CA ILE A 158 12.28 -4.07 -1.56
C ILE A 158 11.20 -4.63 -2.51
N SER A 159 11.38 -4.49 -3.81
CA SER A 159 10.45 -5.03 -4.82
C SER A 159 10.31 -6.55 -4.72
N ASN A 160 11.41 -7.27 -4.55
CA ASN A 160 11.38 -8.72 -4.39
C ASN A 160 10.58 -9.17 -3.16
N THR A 161 10.74 -8.47 -2.05
CA THR A 161 9.96 -8.76 -0.83
C THR A 161 8.48 -8.46 -1.04
N LEU A 162 8.13 -7.34 -1.69
CA LEU A 162 6.74 -7.00 -2.01
C LEU A 162 6.04 -8.07 -2.86
N ARG A 163 6.77 -8.74 -3.75
CA ARG A 163 6.21 -9.81 -4.59
C ARG A 163 5.71 -11.00 -3.78
N LEU A 164 6.19 -11.20 -2.56
CA LEU A 164 5.71 -12.29 -1.69
C LEU A 164 4.22 -12.16 -1.39
N LEU A 165 3.66 -10.96 -1.43
CA LEU A 165 2.22 -10.74 -1.24
C LEU A 165 1.36 -11.32 -2.38
N ARG A 166 1.98 -11.69 -3.51
CA ARG A 166 1.32 -12.35 -4.65
C ARG A 166 1.39 -13.87 -4.60
N LEU A 167 1.99 -14.43 -3.56
CA LEU A 167 2.05 -15.89 -3.40
C LEU A 167 0.65 -16.46 -3.15
N PRO A 168 0.39 -17.70 -3.62
CA PRO A 168 -0.78 -18.46 -3.18
C PRO A 168 -0.81 -18.63 -1.67
N ALA A 169 -2.01 -18.80 -1.09
CA ALA A 169 -2.19 -18.88 0.36
C ALA A 169 -1.37 -19.99 1.00
N SER A 170 -1.31 -21.16 0.39
CA SER A 170 -0.49 -22.30 0.87
C SER A 170 0.99 -21.96 0.94
N ALA A 171 1.54 -21.26 -0.04
CA ALA A 171 2.93 -20.83 -0.05
C ALA A 171 3.20 -19.75 1.02
N ARG A 172 2.26 -18.82 1.23
CA ARG A 172 2.36 -17.83 2.30
C ARG A 172 2.37 -18.51 3.68
N ASP A 173 1.49 -19.46 3.90
CA ASP A 173 1.42 -20.23 5.14
C ASP A 173 2.73 -21.00 5.41
N ALA A 174 3.33 -21.56 4.37
CA ALA A 174 4.62 -22.25 4.48
C ALA A 174 5.76 -21.30 4.88
N ILE A 175 5.75 -20.05 4.39
CA ILE A 175 6.73 -19.03 4.81
C ILE A 175 6.52 -18.67 6.29
N VAL A 176 5.29 -18.46 6.72
CA VAL A 176 4.95 -18.14 8.11
C VAL A 176 5.37 -19.26 9.05
N ALA A 177 5.16 -20.52 8.65
CA ALA A 177 5.58 -21.70 9.40
C ALA A 177 7.10 -21.91 9.41
N GLY A 178 7.85 -21.23 8.53
CA GLY A 178 9.28 -21.42 8.38
C GLY A 178 9.69 -22.63 7.54
N ASP A 179 8.72 -23.29 6.88
CA ASP A 179 8.96 -24.48 6.05
C ASP A 179 9.71 -24.17 4.77
N ILE A 180 9.49 -22.96 4.21
CA ILE A 180 10.22 -22.46 3.05
C ILE A 180 10.77 -21.06 3.31
N ARG A 181 11.88 -20.75 2.65
CA ARG A 181 12.50 -19.42 2.70
C ARG A 181 11.99 -18.54 1.57
N GLU A 182 12.15 -17.22 1.71
CA GLU A 182 11.78 -16.24 0.70
C GLU A 182 12.30 -16.59 -0.70
N GLY A 183 13.59 -16.95 -0.82
CA GLY A 183 14.20 -17.33 -2.10
C GLY A 183 13.59 -18.57 -2.73
N GLN A 184 13.13 -19.52 -1.92
CA GLN A 184 12.44 -20.73 -2.39
C GLN A 184 11.00 -20.45 -2.81
N ALA A 185 10.38 -19.43 -2.23
CA ALA A 185 9.00 -19.05 -2.54
C ALA A 185 8.88 -18.21 -3.83
N ARG A 186 9.90 -17.46 -4.22
CA ARG A 186 9.87 -16.58 -5.39
C ARG A 186 9.41 -17.26 -6.68
N PRO A 187 9.85 -18.48 -7.03
CA PRO A 187 9.37 -19.17 -8.23
C PRO A 187 7.87 -19.49 -8.21
N LEU A 188 7.24 -19.49 -7.02
CA LEU A 188 5.82 -19.81 -6.85
C LEU A 188 4.91 -18.58 -7.08
N ILE A 189 5.48 -17.39 -7.22
CA ILE A 189 4.72 -16.16 -7.43
C ILE A 189 3.95 -16.22 -8.74
N GLY A 190 2.64 -16.00 -8.66
CA GLY A 190 1.75 -16.00 -9.82
C GLY A 190 1.24 -17.38 -10.23
N LEU A 191 1.63 -18.44 -9.54
CA LEU A 191 1.06 -19.77 -9.77
C LEU A 191 -0.32 -19.88 -9.11
N PRO A 192 -1.26 -20.64 -9.72
CA PRO A 192 -2.54 -20.92 -9.10
C PRO A 192 -2.37 -21.83 -7.87
N GLU A 193 -3.29 -21.71 -6.92
CA GLU A 193 -3.28 -22.50 -5.68
C GLU A 193 -3.21 -24.02 -5.92
N SER A 194 -3.81 -24.48 -7.01
CA SER A 194 -3.83 -25.91 -7.36
C SER A 194 -2.47 -26.50 -7.77
N VAL A 195 -1.45 -25.65 -7.95
CA VAL A 195 -0.11 -26.06 -8.41
C VAL A 195 0.92 -25.99 -7.27
N VAL A 196 0.58 -25.36 -6.15
CA VAL A 196 1.41 -25.12 -4.98
C VAL A 196 1.06 -26.10 -3.87
#